data_79e60319110ff7f94d2926791eda0215
#
_entry.id   79e60319110ff7f94d2926791eda0215
#
_cell.length_a   1.000
_cell.length_b   1.000
_cell.length_c   1.000
_cell.angle_alpha   90.00
_cell.angle_beta   90.00
_cell.angle_gamma   90.00
#
_symmetry.space_group_name_H-M   'P 1'
#
loop_
_entity.id
_entity.type
_entity.pdbx_description
1 polymer ?
#
loop_
_entity_poly.entity_id
_entity_poly.type
_entity_poly.pdbx_seq_one_letter_code
_entity_poly.pdbx_strand_id
1 'polypeptide(L)'
;YLDKLCDEGMNFTRAYCPSPVCTPSRASIITGQYPSSHGAWTIGVKLDEEVETIGELLYKNGYSTGLIGKAHFQPLTSVPGQESIEGQPTLRDLEFWKNFKGPWYGFEHIELARNHADESHVGQHYAIWMEQNGLSDWKEYFQPVPGETSKYAPPIAREYDYWARPDRVWKLDEKHHYTNWTAERSIEFLDQQKDDKPFFLWTSFQDPHPPYVLSEPWASMYNPEDMSPGTLKEGEHELNPPHFGKTQTTNPDFENWHSPF
;
A
#
# COMPACT_ATOMS: atom_id res chain seq x y z
N TYR A 1 -6.65 19.58 -9.78
CA TYR A 1 -5.81 18.93 -10.82
C TYR A 1 -6.54 17.72 -11.40
N LEU A 2 -7.09 16.80 -10.58
CA LEU A 2 -7.85 15.63 -11.06
C LEU A 2 -9.07 16.01 -11.90
N ASP A 3 -9.80 17.06 -11.52
CA ASP A 3 -10.93 17.56 -12.29
C ASP A 3 -10.52 17.97 -13.70
N LYS A 4 -9.38 18.66 -13.82
CA LYS A 4 -8.81 19.01 -15.13
C LYS A 4 -8.49 17.77 -15.98
N LEU A 5 -7.95 16.71 -15.37
CA LEU A 5 -7.68 15.46 -16.06
C LEU A 5 -8.98 14.78 -16.53
N CYS A 6 -10.05 14.85 -15.73
CA CYS A 6 -11.37 14.36 -16.13
C CYS A 6 -11.96 15.17 -17.28
N ASP A 7 -11.80 16.50 -17.27
CA ASP A 7 -12.33 17.40 -18.29
C ASP A 7 -11.59 17.23 -19.65
N GLU A 8 -10.28 16.95 -19.61
CA GLU A 8 -9.44 16.77 -20.79
C GLU A 8 -9.41 15.31 -21.30
N GLY A 9 -9.91 14.35 -20.51
CA GLY A 9 -9.83 12.92 -20.79
C GLY A 9 -11.18 12.22 -20.82
N MET A 10 -11.20 11.00 -20.27
CA MET A 10 -12.40 10.17 -20.15
C MET A 10 -12.62 9.80 -18.68
N ASN A 11 -13.80 10.16 -18.15
CA ASN A 11 -14.22 9.80 -16.82
C ASN A 11 -15.19 8.60 -16.84
N PHE A 12 -14.77 7.46 -16.30
CA PHE A 12 -15.61 6.27 -16.19
C PHE A 12 -16.45 6.35 -14.91
N THR A 13 -17.72 6.72 -15.03
CA THR A 13 -18.65 6.90 -13.88
C THR A 13 -19.09 5.57 -13.25
N ARG A 14 -18.79 4.43 -13.89
CA ARG A 14 -19.11 3.08 -13.42
C ARG A 14 -17.90 2.15 -13.60
N ALA A 15 -16.85 2.41 -12.85
CA ALA A 15 -15.67 1.55 -12.79
C ALA A 15 -15.70 0.74 -11.49
N TYR A 16 -15.51 -0.57 -11.60
CA TYR A 16 -15.59 -1.51 -10.47
C TYR A 16 -14.30 -2.31 -10.39
N CYS A 17 -13.72 -2.41 -9.19
CA CYS A 17 -12.61 -3.32 -8.97
C CYS A 17 -13.14 -4.77 -8.83
N PRO A 18 -12.37 -5.77 -9.30
CA PRO A 18 -12.79 -7.17 -9.25
C PRO A 18 -12.70 -7.78 -7.83
N SER A 19 -12.03 -7.12 -6.90
CA SER A 19 -11.90 -7.52 -5.51
C SER A 19 -11.70 -6.30 -4.62
N PRO A 20 -12.31 -6.26 -3.41
CA PRO A 20 -12.08 -5.18 -2.45
C PRO A 20 -10.76 -5.33 -1.68
N VAL A 21 -9.98 -6.40 -1.93
CA VAL A 21 -8.73 -6.73 -1.21
C VAL A 21 -7.52 -6.32 -2.06
N CYS A 22 -6.46 -5.86 -1.40
CA CYS A 22 -5.30 -5.22 -2.06
C CYS A 22 -4.64 -6.10 -3.12
N THR A 23 -4.08 -7.26 -2.74
CA THR A 23 -3.31 -8.12 -3.65
C THR A 23 -4.12 -8.55 -4.87
N PRO A 24 -5.32 -9.13 -4.75
CA PRO A 24 -6.09 -9.52 -5.93
C PRO A 24 -6.52 -8.34 -6.81
N SER A 25 -6.88 -7.20 -6.21
CA SER A 25 -7.22 -6.00 -6.98
C SER A 25 -6.02 -5.47 -7.76
N ARG A 26 -4.87 -5.36 -7.12
CA ARG A 26 -3.64 -4.84 -7.73
C ARG A 26 -3.09 -5.78 -8.81
N ALA A 27 -3.14 -7.08 -8.55
CA ALA A 27 -2.83 -8.11 -9.56
C ALA A 27 -3.74 -7.99 -10.77
N SER A 28 -5.05 -7.81 -10.57
CA SER A 28 -6.00 -7.60 -11.67
C SER A 28 -5.70 -6.33 -12.47
N ILE A 29 -5.27 -5.23 -11.83
CA ILE A 29 -4.90 -3.99 -12.53
C ILE A 29 -3.74 -4.22 -13.49
N ILE A 30 -2.67 -4.92 -13.05
CA ILE A 30 -1.48 -5.08 -13.91
C ILE A 30 -1.61 -6.21 -14.93
N THR A 31 -2.48 -7.21 -14.70
CA THR A 31 -2.65 -8.36 -15.60
C THR A 31 -3.84 -8.22 -16.54
N GLY A 32 -4.81 -7.34 -16.22
CA GLY A 32 -6.09 -7.27 -16.91
C GLY A 32 -6.98 -8.51 -16.72
N GLN A 33 -6.66 -9.36 -15.74
CA GLN A 33 -7.34 -10.63 -15.48
C GLN A 33 -8.15 -10.58 -14.17
N TYR A 34 -9.14 -11.47 -14.05
CA TYR A 34 -9.83 -11.69 -12.78
C TYR A 34 -8.97 -12.52 -11.80
N PRO A 35 -9.20 -12.41 -10.48
CA PRO A 35 -8.47 -13.18 -9.47
C PRO A 35 -8.48 -14.70 -9.69
N SER A 36 -9.56 -15.24 -10.23
CA SER A 36 -9.68 -16.65 -10.62
C SER A 36 -8.75 -17.07 -11.77
N SER A 37 -8.29 -16.12 -12.57
CA SER A 37 -7.39 -16.36 -13.72
C SER A 37 -5.94 -16.16 -13.38
N HIS A 38 -5.59 -15.04 -12.71
CA HIS A 38 -4.19 -14.76 -12.34
C HIS A 38 -3.74 -15.47 -11.05
N GLY A 39 -4.65 -16.11 -10.30
CA GLY A 39 -4.35 -16.96 -9.14
C GLY A 39 -4.03 -16.25 -7.83
N ALA A 40 -3.74 -14.96 -7.81
CA ALA A 40 -3.53 -14.17 -6.59
C ALA A 40 -4.89 -13.70 -6.04
N TRP A 41 -5.68 -14.62 -5.50
CA TRP A 41 -7.09 -14.42 -5.15
C TRP A 41 -7.32 -13.80 -3.76
N THR A 42 -6.27 -13.75 -2.92
CA THR A 42 -6.33 -13.12 -1.58
C THR A 42 -4.95 -12.59 -1.18
N ILE A 43 -4.88 -11.80 -0.08
CA ILE A 43 -3.61 -11.45 0.55
C ILE A 43 -2.96 -12.75 1.07
N GLY A 44 -1.62 -12.82 0.98
CA GLY A 44 -0.88 -14.03 1.35
C GLY A 44 -0.67 -15.00 0.19
N VAL A 45 -1.28 -14.75 -0.98
CA VAL A 45 -1.02 -15.50 -2.21
C VAL A 45 -0.18 -14.64 -3.15
N LYS A 46 0.98 -15.16 -3.55
CA LYS A 46 1.89 -14.50 -4.48
C LYS A 46 1.31 -14.48 -5.89
N LEU A 47 1.36 -13.32 -6.55
CA LEU A 47 1.19 -13.28 -7.99
C LEU A 47 2.41 -13.93 -8.66
N ASP A 48 2.18 -14.82 -9.60
CA ASP A 48 3.24 -15.46 -10.37
C ASP A 48 4.08 -14.38 -11.08
N GLU A 49 5.40 -14.44 -10.96
CA GLU A 49 6.30 -13.46 -11.59
C GLU A 49 6.40 -13.64 -13.10
N GLU A 50 5.99 -14.80 -13.63
CA GLU A 50 5.96 -15.10 -15.06
C GLU A 50 4.62 -14.71 -15.72
N VAL A 51 3.64 -14.19 -14.94
CA VAL A 51 2.38 -13.74 -15.52
C VAL A 51 2.57 -12.53 -16.41
N GLU A 52 1.96 -12.52 -17.59
CA GLU A 52 2.00 -11.36 -18.46
C GLU A 52 1.31 -10.15 -17.84
N THR A 53 2.00 -9.01 -17.80
CA THR A 53 1.52 -7.76 -17.23
C THR A 53 1.54 -6.63 -18.26
N ILE A 54 0.75 -5.59 -17.99
CA ILE A 54 0.81 -4.35 -18.80
C ILE A 54 2.21 -3.72 -18.75
N GLY A 55 2.90 -3.82 -17.61
CA GLY A 55 4.28 -3.36 -17.49
C GLY A 55 5.21 -4.10 -18.44
N GLU A 56 5.13 -5.44 -18.49
CA GLU A 56 5.92 -6.26 -19.39
C GLU A 56 5.61 -6.00 -20.88
N LEU A 57 4.31 -5.91 -21.21
CA LEU A 57 3.88 -5.61 -22.57
C LEU A 57 4.45 -4.27 -23.04
N LEU A 58 4.35 -3.22 -22.23
CA LEU A 58 4.86 -1.90 -22.57
C LEU A 58 6.39 -1.86 -22.60
N TYR A 59 7.07 -2.50 -21.66
CA TYR A 59 8.53 -2.64 -21.66
C TYR A 59 9.04 -3.28 -22.95
N LYS A 60 8.45 -4.40 -23.37
CA LYS A 60 8.78 -5.09 -24.64
C LYS A 60 8.49 -4.23 -25.88
N ASN A 61 7.60 -3.26 -25.77
CA ASN A 61 7.28 -2.31 -26.85
C ASN A 61 8.00 -0.96 -26.72
N GLY A 62 9.09 -0.90 -25.97
CA GLY A 62 10.01 0.23 -25.93
C GLY A 62 9.62 1.37 -24.99
N TYR A 63 8.66 1.16 -24.08
CA TYR A 63 8.36 2.14 -23.05
C TYR A 63 9.39 2.09 -21.91
N SER A 64 9.67 3.23 -21.30
CA SER A 64 10.24 3.31 -19.96
C SER A 64 9.15 2.96 -18.95
N THR A 65 9.35 1.92 -18.14
CA THR A 65 8.35 1.47 -17.20
C THR A 65 8.81 1.69 -15.75
N GLY A 66 7.96 2.32 -14.93
CA GLY A 66 8.27 2.63 -13.55
C GLY A 66 7.16 2.23 -12.57
N LEU A 67 7.55 1.71 -11.41
CA LEU A 67 6.68 1.44 -10.28
C LEU A 67 7.28 2.09 -9.03
N ILE A 68 6.57 3.07 -8.47
CA ILE A 68 7.02 3.84 -7.31
C ILE A 68 5.93 3.82 -6.25
N GLY A 69 6.29 3.42 -5.03
CA GLY A 69 5.38 3.29 -3.90
C GLY A 69 5.00 1.84 -3.60
N LYS A 70 3.72 1.58 -3.39
CA LYS A 70 3.21 0.27 -2.99
C LYS A 70 3.01 -0.68 -4.18
N ALA A 71 3.68 -1.82 -4.19
CA ALA A 71 3.41 -2.92 -5.12
C ALA A 71 2.32 -3.87 -4.58
N HIS A 72 2.61 -4.61 -3.55
CA HIS A 72 1.72 -5.57 -2.90
C HIS A 72 1.21 -6.68 -3.83
N PHE A 73 2.12 -7.25 -4.60
CA PHE A 73 1.87 -8.41 -5.45
C PHE A 73 2.24 -9.73 -4.75
N GLN A 74 2.98 -9.64 -3.65
CA GLN A 74 3.52 -10.77 -2.92
C GLN A 74 3.14 -10.72 -1.44
N PRO A 75 3.17 -11.88 -0.73
CA PRO A 75 2.86 -11.95 0.69
C PRO A 75 3.79 -11.12 1.57
N LEU A 76 3.30 -10.73 2.76
CA LEU A 76 4.12 -10.10 3.81
C LEU A 76 5.05 -11.08 4.54
N THR A 77 4.80 -12.36 4.39
CA THR A 77 5.58 -13.43 5.00
C THR A 77 5.92 -14.47 3.93
N SER A 78 7.20 -14.76 3.78
CA SER A 78 7.65 -15.84 2.92
C SER A 78 7.30 -17.19 3.55
N VAL A 79 6.72 -18.09 2.74
CA VAL A 79 6.50 -19.48 3.09
C VAL A 79 7.09 -20.37 2.00
N PRO A 80 7.46 -21.63 2.31
CA PRO A 80 7.99 -22.53 1.31
C PRO A 80 7.07 -22.65 0.08
N GLY A 81 7.62 -22.40 -1.11
CA GLY A 81 6.89 -22.38 -2.39
C GLY A 81 6.15 -21.09 -2.69
N GLN A 82 6.19 -20.11 -1.79
CA GLN A 82 5.69 -18.73 -2.02
C GLN A 82 6.66 -17.73 -1.38
N GLU A 83 7.90 -17.79 -1.80
CA GLU A 83 8.93 -16.85 -1.36
C GLU A 83 8.59 -15.45 -1.85
N SER A 84 8.67 -14.48 -0.93
CA SER A 84 8.30 -13.09 -1.17
C SER A 84 9.44 -12.14 -0.89
N ILE A 85 9.73 -11.28 -1.83
CA ILE A 85 10.66 -10.17 -1.59
C ILE A 85 9.97 -8.98 -0.89
N GLU A 86 8.64 -8.92 -0.91
CA GLU A 86 7.85 -7.91 -0.19
C GLU A 86 7.60 -8.30 1.29
N GLY A 87 8.07 -9.47 1.71
CA GLY A 87 7.91 -10.00 3.07
C GLY A 87 9.21 -10.08 3.85
N GLN A 88 9.08 -10.29 5.16
CA GLN A 88 10.24 -10.59 6.01
C GLN A 88 10.87 -11.96 5.61
N PRO A 89 12.21 -12.10 5.68
CA PRO A 89 13.18 -11.11 6.13
C PRO A 89 13.62 -10.11 5.04
N THR A 90 13.39 -10.42 3.76
CA THR A 90 13.90 -9.67 2.59
C THR A 90 13.42 -8.21 2.59
N LEU A 91 12.20 -7.94 3.08
CA LEU A 91 11.65 -6.60 3.19
C LEU A 91 12.61 -5.61 3.88
N ARG A 92 13.33 -6.05 4.91
CA ARG A 92 14.27 -5.22 5.69
C ARG A 92 15.75 -5.47 5.35
N ASP A 93 16.06 -6.28 4.37
CA ASP A 93 17.42 -6.47 3.86
C ASP A 93 17.79 -5.32 2.92
N LEU A 94 18.30 -4.24 3.49
CA LEU A 94 18.64 -3.03 2.72
C LEU A 94 19.77 -3.28 1.72
N GLU A 95 20.67 -4.26 1.96
CA GLU A 95 21.70 -4.62 0.98
C GLU A 95 21.11 -5.32 -0.24
N PHE A 96 20.11 -6.17 -0.05
CA PHE A 96 19.31 -6.72 -1.15
C PHE A 96 18.68 -5.59 -1.97
N TRP A 97 17.99 -4.64 -1.32
CA TRP A 97 17.26 -3.57 -2.00
C TRP A 97 18.15 -2.55 -2.69
N LYS A 98 19.34 -2.25 -2.17
CA LYS A 98 20.35 -1.41 -2.86
C LYS A 98 20.79 -2.01 -4.20
N ASN A 99 20.81 -3.33 -4.30
CA ASN A 99 21.24 -4.08 -5.46
C ASN A 99 20.07 -4.57 -6.34
N PHE A 100 18.85 -4.50 -5.84
CA PHE A 100 17.67 -4.94 -6.57
C PHE A 100 17.42 -4.05 -7.78
N LYS A 101 17.42 -4.67 -8.97
CA LYS A 101 17.19 -4.01 -10.26
C LYS A 101 16.06 -4.71 -10.98
N GLY A 102 15.21 -3.93 -11.64
CA GLY A 102 14.23 -4.46 -12.55
C GLY A 102 14.84 -5.17 -13.78
N PRO A 103 14.02 -5.72 -14.66
CA PRO A 103 12.55 -5.64 -14.57
C PRO A 103 11.94 -6.61 -13.55
N TRP A 104 10.89 -6.18 -12.88
CA TRP A 104 10.07 -6.99 -11.99
C TRP A 104 8.59 -6.71 -12.28
N TYR A 105 7.82 -7.72 -12.62
CA TYR A 105 6.49 -7.59 -13.21
C TYR A 105 6.44 -6.60 -14.39
N GLY A 106 7.55 -6.53 -15.17
CA GLY A 106 7.68 -5.65 -16.31
C GLY A 106 8.01 -4.19 -16.02
N PHE A 107 8.22 -3.82 -14.76
CA PHE A 107 8.70 -2.49 -14.39
C PHE A 107 10.24 -2.49 -14.34
N GLU A 108 10.85 -1.65 -15.20
CA GLU A 108 12.30 -1.48 -15.31
C GLU A 108 12.86 -0.67 -14.14
N HIS A 109 12.18 0.43 -13.80
CA HIS A 109 12.50 1.27 -12.65
C HIS A 109 11.56 0.94 -11.49
N ILE A 110 12.15 0.61 -10.31
CA ILE A 110 11.39 0.15 -9.16
C ILE A 110 11.87 0.85 -7.90
N GLU A 111 10.97 1.53 -7.23
CA GLU A 111 11.18 2.08 -5.90
C GLU A 111 9.98 1.77 -5.00
N LEU A 112 10.18 0.89 -4.02
CA LEU A 112 9.10 0.32 -3.24
C LEU A 112 9.06 0.83 -1.80
N ALA A 113 7.83 1.03 -1.31
CA ALA A 113 7.47 1.23 0.08
C ALA A 113 6.23 0.39 0.41
N ARG A 114 6.35 -0.57 1.33
CA ARG A 114 5.29 -1.54 1.60
C ARG A 114 4.35 -1.13 2.74
N ASN A 115 4.87 -0.38 3.71
CA ASN A 115 4.15 -0.01 4.94
C ASN A 115 2.93 0.88 4.69
N HIS A 116 2.00 0.83 5.64
CA HIS A 116 0.96 1.84 5.80
C HIS A 116 1.17 2.51 7.15
N ALA A 117 1.14 3.83 7.19
CA ALA A 117 1.46 4.60 8.38
C ALA A 117 2.70 4.00 9.11
N ASP A 118 2.61 3.82 10.41
CA ASP A 118 3.67 3.34 11.27
C ASP A 118 3.78 1.80 11.39
N GLU A 119 3.27 1.04 10.42
CA GLU A 119 3.36 -0.42 10.45
C GLU A 119 4.78 -0.96 10.47
N SER A 120 4.95 -2.17 11.02
CA SER A 120 6.23 -2.89 11.07
C SER A 120 6.77 -3.33 9.70
N HIS A 121 5.91 -3.31 8.66
CA HIS A 121 6.24 -3.71 7.29
C HIS A 121 6.97 -2.60 6.50
N VAL A 122 7.79 -1.82 7.17
CA VAL A 122 8.66 -0.79 6.60
C VAL A 122 10.02 -1.37 6.24
N GLY A 123 10.58 -0.93 5.13
CA GLY A 123 11.85 -1.41 4.59
C GLY A 123 12.06 -0.90 3.16
N GLN A 124 12.65 -1.73 2.32
CA GLN A 124 12.80 -1.52 0.89
C GLN A 124 13.54 -0.21 0.53
N HIS A 125 13.27 0.33 -0.64
CA HIS A 125 13.89 1.59 -1.11
C HIS A 125 13.54 2.79 -0.24
N TYR A 126 12.35 2.81 0.34
CA TYR A 126 11.94 3.87 1.25
C TYR A 126 12.82 3.95 2.50
N ALA A 127 13.17 2.82 3.10
CA ALA A 127 14.08 2.81 4.25
C ALA A 127 15.50 3.28 3.88
N ILE A 128 15.99 2.89 2.69
CA ILE A 128 17.28 3.37 2.16
C ILE A 128 17.25 4.89 1.99
N TRP A 129 16.17 5.41 1.41
CA TRP A 129 16.00 6.85 1.22
C TRP A 129 15.96 7.61 2.57
N MET A 130 15.26 7.07 3.58
CA MET A 130 15.27 7.67 4.91
C MET A 130 16.68 7.78 5.50
N GLU A 131 17.49 6.72 5.42
CA GLU A 131 18.88 6.74 5.86
C GLU A 131 19.71 7.80 5.12
N GLN A 132 19.55 7.88 3.79
CA GLN A 132 20.24 8.85 2.94
C GLN A 132 19.83 10.30 3.24
N ASN A 133 18.60 10.50 3.72
CA ASN A 133 18.06 11.82 4.08
C ASN A 133 18.16 12.13 5.59
N GLY A 134 19.08 11.47 6.29
CA GLY A 134 19.46 11.80 7.66
C GLY A 134 18.60 11.17 8.74
N LEU A 135 17.72 10.22 8.41
CA LEU A 135 16.92 9.47 9.37
C LEU A 135 17.44 8.03 9.50
N SER A 136 18.65 7.86 10.02
CA SER A 136 19.27 6.55 10.20
C SER A 136 18.60 5.70 11.29
N ASP A 137 17.88 6.33 12.20
CA ASP A 137 17.10 5.70 13.27
C ASP A 137 15.62 5.50 12.87
N TRP A 138 15.32 5.40 11.58
CA TRP A 138 13.95 5.30 11.06
C TRP A 138 13.10 4.21 11.76
N LYS A 139 13.70 3.10 12.20
CA LYS A 139 13.00 2.01 12.92
C LYS A 139 12.27 2.48 14.17
N GLU A 140 12.76 3.55 14.82
CA GLU A 140 12.16 4.10 16.03
C GLU A 140 10.79 4.74 15.81
N TYR A 141 10.43 5.00 14.56
CA TYR A 141 9.17 5.65 14.18
C TYR A 141 8.09 4.66 13.72
N PHE A 142 8.43 3.37 13.59
CA PHE A 142 7.52 2.33 13.12
C PHE A 142 7.31 1.26 14.18
N GLN A 143 6.20 0.53 14.08
CA GLN A 143 5.91 -0.60 14.95
C GLN A 143 7.08 -1.60 14.89
N PRO A 144 7.54 -2.10 16.04
CA PRO A 144 8.65 -3.04 16.06
C PRO A 144 8.23 -4.41 15.52
N VAL A 145 9.14 -5.11 14.86
CA VAL A 145 8.98 -6.54 14.60
C VAL A 145 9.24 -7.34 15.87
N PRO A 146 8.80 -8.61 15.96
CA PRO A 146 9.04 -9.44 17.14
C PRO A 146 10.51 -9.45 17.55
N GLY A 147 10.78 -9.12 18.80
CA GLY A 147 12.14 -9.03 19.37
C GLY A 147 12.82 -7.65 19.26
N GLU A 148 12.22 -6.71 18.57
CA GLU A 148 12.66 -5.30 18.54
C GLU A 148 11.82 -4.42 19.48
N THR A 149 12.28 -3.19 19.70
CA THR A 149 11.55 -2.12 20.40
C THR A 149 11.53 -0.89 19.51
N SER A 150 10.57 -0.01 19.75
CA SER A 150 10.50 1.28 19.07
C SER A 150 10.27 2.38 20.11
N LYS A 151 10.93 3.51 19.93
CA LYS A 151 10.85 4.66 20.83
C LYS A 151 9.55 5.43 20.67
N TYR A 152 9.11 5.62 19.43
CA TYR A 152 7.97 6.50 19.12
C TYR A 152 6.73 5.73 18.67
N ALA A 153 6.88 4.45 18.33
CA ALA A 153 5.81 3.58 17.88
C ALA A 153 5.74 2.31 18.75
N PRO A 154 5.26 2.41 20.01
CA PRO A 154 5.17 1.25 20.90
C PRO A 154 4.25 0.18 20.30
N PRO A 155 4.47 -1.10 20.64
CA PRO A 155 3.66 -2.19 20.12
C PRO A 155 2.16 -1.96 20.36
N ILE A 156 1.35 -2.36 19.40
CA ILE A 156 -0.11 -2.31 19.51
C ILE A 156 -0.53 -3.40 20.51
N ALA A 157 -1.17 -2.97 21.60
CA ALA A 157 -1.56 -3.89 22.67
C ALA A 157 -2.80 -4.73 22.32
N ARG A 158 -3.62 -4.29 21.37
CA ARG A 158 -4.85 -4.94 20.93
C ARG A 158 -5.02 -4.81 19.43
N GLU A 159 -5.51 -5.85 18.79
CA GLU A 159 -5.82 -5.85 17.37
C GLU A 159 -6.83 -4.74 17.00
N TYR A 160 -7.76 -4.44 17.87
CA TYR A 160 -8.72 -3.35 17.70
C TYR A 160 -8.07 -1.97 17.58
N ASP A 161 -6.94 -1.73 18.27
CA ASP A 161 -6.22 -0.45 18.24
C ASP A 161 -5.44 -0.24 16.94
N TYR A 162 -5.39 -1.26 16.07
CA TYR A 162 -4.70 -1.19 14.79
C TYR A 162 -5.35 -0.19 13.83
N TRP A 163 -6.68 -0.22 13.74
CA TRP A 163 -7.41 0.54 12.70
C TRP A 163 -7.55 2.02 13.00
N ALA A 164 -7.77 2.38 14.25
CA ALA A 164 -7.97 3.75 14.67
C ALA A 164 -7.27 4.02 16.00
N ARG A 165 -6.38 4.98 15.99
CA ARG A 165 -5.65 5.46 17.17
C ARG A 165 -5.80 6.97 17.25
N PRO A 166 -7.01 7.45 17.60
CA PRO A 166 -7.38 8.87 17.49
C PRO A 166 -6.54 9.80 18.38
N ASP A 167 -5.92 9.26 19.42
CA ASP A 167 -5.04 9.95 20.37
C ASP A 167 -3.55 9.91 19.95
N ARG A 168 -3.24 9.29 18.82
CA ARG A 168 -1.87 9.07 18.39
C ARG A 168 -1.49 9.90 17.18
N VAL A 169 -0.60 10.84 17.41
CA VAL A 169 0.11 11.58 16.36
C VAL A 169 1.41 10.84 16.03
N TRP A 170 1.62 10.53 14.77
CA TRP A 170 2.87 9.93 14.32
C TRP A 170 4.03 10.91 14.48
N LYS A 171 5.09 10.48 15.14
CA LYS A 171 6.26 11.33 15.42
C LYS A 171 7.23 11.47 14.25
N LEU A 172 6.98 10.78 13.14
CA LEU A 172 7.72 10.97 11.90
C LEU A 172 7.47 12.38 11.36
N ASP A 173 8.53 13.07 11.00
CA ASP A 173 8.45 14.38 10.34
C ASP A 173 7.78 14.21 8.96
N GLU A 174 6.88 15.11 8.59
CA GLU A 174 6.17 15.12 7.31
C GLU A 174 7.10 14.95 6.11
N LYS A 175 8.26 15.61 6.13
CA LYS A 175 9.25 15.51 5.04
C LYS A 175 9.75 14.08 4.80
N HIS A 176 9.67 13.20 5.80
CA HIS A 176 10.04 11.80 5.68
C HIS A 176 8.83 10.87 5.42
N HIS A 177 7.62 11.41 5.33
CA HIS A 177 6.41 10.62 5.09
C HIS A 177 6.46 9.95 3.70
N TYR A 178 6.03 8.70 3.63
CA TYR A 178 6.07 7.93 2.37
C TYR A 178 5.24 8.56 1.24
N THR A 179 4.23 9.36 1.54
CA THR A 179 3.47 10.11 0.52
C THR A 179 4.35 11.16 -0.16
N ASN A 180 5.15 11.93 0.62
CA ASN A 180 6.09 12.89 0.07
C ASN A 180 7.20 12.18 -0.71
N TRP A 181 7.75 11.10 -0.14
CA TRP A 181 8.74 10.27 -0.83
C TRP A 181 8.21 9.74 -2.17
N THR A 182 7.00 9.17 -2.20
CA THR A 182 6.40 8.63 -3.43
C THR A 182 6.23 9.73 -4.49
N ALA A 183 5.79 10.93 -4.08
CA ALA A 183 5.65 12.07 -4.98
C ALA A 183 7.01 12.54 -5.52
N GLU A 184 8.01 12.74 -4.65
CA GLU A 184 9.37 13.15 -4.99
C GLU A 184 10.01 12.17 -5.98
N ARG A 185 9.97 10.87 -5.68
CA ARG A 185 10.55 9.84 -6.54
C ARG A 185 9.83 9.75 -7.90
N SER A 186 8.51 9.94 -7.91
CA SER A 186 7.73 9.96 -9.16
C SER A 186 8.07 11.18 -10.03
N ILE A 187 8.27 12.35 -9.44
CA ILE A 187 8.70 13.56 -10.16
C ILE A 187 10.10 13.33 -10.72
N GLU A 188 11.02 12.80 -9.92
CA GLU A 188 12.39 12.51 -10.40
C GLU A 188 12.40 11.51 -11.55
N PHE A 189 11.55 10.46 -11.49
CA PHE A 189 11.39 9.55 -12.63
C PHE A 189 10.94 10.30 -13.89
N LEU A 190 9.95 11.19 -13.78
CA LEU A 190 9.43 11.97 -14.91
C LEU A 190 10.50 12.91 -15.49
N ASP A 191 11.26 13.58 -14.63
CA ASP A 191 12.33 14.52 -15.04
C ASP A 191 13.48 13.80 -15.80
N GLN A 192 13.67 12.51 -15.54
CA GLN A 192 14.68 11.68 -16.21
C GLN A 192 14.20 11.12 -17.56
N GLN A 193 12.92 11.26 -17.91
CA GLN A 193 12.43 10.75 -19.18
C GLN A 193 12.95 11.60 -20.32
N LYS A 194 13.25 10.91 -21.44
CA LYS A 194 13.66 11.54 -22.70
C LYS A 194 12.46 11.73 -23.59
N ASP A 195 12.45 12.81 -24.36
CA ASP A 195 11.35 13.17 -25.26
C ASP A 195 11.06 12.12 -26.36
N ASP A 196 12.02 11.27 -26.65
CA ASP A 196 11.96 10.26 -27.71
C ASP A 196 11.49 8.88 -27.24
N LYS A 197 11.29 8.67 -25.92
CA LYS A 197 10.87 7.38 -25.37
C LYS A 197 9.58 7.56 -24.55
N PRO A 198 8.48 6.91 -24.94
CA PRO A 198 7.27 6.94 -24.13
C PRO A 198 7.50 6.25 -22.78
N PHE A 199 6.76 6.65 -21.76
CA PHE A 199 6.86 6.05 -20.45
C PHE A 199 5.51 5.53 -19.94
N PHE A 200 5.58 4.58 -19.03
CA PHE A 200 4.48 4.10 -18.20
C PHE A 200 4.91 4.11 -16.74
N LEU A 201 4.33 4.99 -15.96
CA LEU A 201 4.61 5.11 -14.54
C LEU A 201 3.38 4.74 -13.70
N TRP A 202 3.55 3.79 -12.80
CA TRP A 202 2.59 3.55 -11.73
C TRP A 202 3.07 4.23 -10.44
N THR A 203 2.54 5.42 -10.16
CA THR A 203 2.71 6.11 -8.88
C THR A 203 1.67 5.57 -7.91
N SER A 204 2.10 4.85 -6.90
CA SER A 204 1.24 4.08 -6.01
C SER A 204 1.32 4.57 -4.57
N PHE A 205 0.44 5.51 -4.22
CA PHE A 205 0.29 5.99 -2.85
C PHE A 205 -0.40 4.94 -1.96
N GLN A 206 -0.02 4.89 -0.67
CA GLN A 206 -0.62 4.00 0.32
C GLN A 206 -1.90 4.59 0.92
N ASP A 207 -1.91 5.90 1.20
CA ASP A 207 -3.07 6.57 1.78
C ASP A 207 -4.25 6.62 0.80
N PRO A 208 -5.46 6.55 1.31
CA PRO A 208 -5.92 6.56 2.71
C PRO A 208 -6.11 5.18 3.35
N HIS A 209 -5.14 4.28 3.23
CA HIS A 209 -5.19 2.95 3.87
C HIS A 209 -5.02 3.06 5.40
N PRO A 210 -5.81 2.35 6.22
CA PRO A 210 -5.55 2.28 7.66
C PRO A 210 -4.19 1.61 7.94
N PRO A 211 -3.58 1.83 9.13
CA PRO A 211 -4.09 2.58 10.27
C PRO A 211 -4.05 4.10 10.03
N TYR A 212 -5.07 4.81 10.56
CA TYR A 212 -5.16 6.26 10.43
C TYR A 212 -4.32 6.95 11.50
N VAL A 213 -3.01 6.95 11.29
CA VAL A 213 -2.02 7.61 12.15
C VAL A 213 -1.23 8.56 11.28
N LEU A 214 -1.35 9.85 11.55
CA LEU A 214 -0.78 10.90 10.73
C LEU A 214 0.23 11.74 11.52
N SER A 215 1.18 12.32 10.81
CA SER A 215 2.09 13.35 11.34
C SER A 215 1.40 14.72 11.38
N GLU A 216 1.90 15.63 12.20
CA GLU A 216 1.52 17.04 12.09
C GLU A 216 2.04 17.64 10.76
N PRO A 217 1.30 18.59 10.16
CA PRO A 217 0.08 19.25 10.66
C PRO A 217 -1.23 18.50 10.34
N TRP A 218 -1.15 17.38 9.64
CA TRP A 218 -2.31 16.64 9.12
C TRP A 218 -3.13 15.98 10.24
N ALA A 219 -2.46 15.54 11.32
CA ALA A 219 -3.12 14.88 12.45
C ALA A 219 -4.13 15.78 13.18
N SER A 220 -3.85 17.08 13.25
CA SER A 220 -4.70 18.07 13.90
C SER A 220 -5.53 18.94 12.95
N MET A 221 -5.50 18.63 11.64
CA MET A 221 -6.18 19.44 10.61
C MET A 221 -7.70 19.48 10.81
N TYR A 222 -8.30 18.41 11.27
CA TYR A 222 -9.73 18.29 11.51
C TYR A 222 -10.01 17.93 12.97
N ASN A 223 -10.96 18.63 13.59
CA ASN A 223 -11.43 18.28 14.92
C ASN A 223 -12.54 17.22 14.80
N PRO A 224 -12.43 16.05 15.45
CA PRO A 224 -13.48 15.04 15.43
C PRO A 224 -14.86 15.56 15.89
N GLU A 225 -14.89 16.54 16.79
CA GLU A 225 -16.14 17.16 17.28
C GLU A 225 -16.89 17.95 16.20
N ASP A 226 -16.17 18.39 15.15
CA ASP A 226 -16.77 19.12 14.03
C ASP A 226 -17.34 18.18 12.95
N MET A 227 -17.11 16.84 13.11
CA MET A 227 -17.55 15.86 12.14
C MET A 227 -18.96 15.36 12.45
N SER A 228 -19.81 15.39 11.43
CA SER A 228 -21.14 14.77 11.51
C SER A 228 -21.06 13.34 10.95
N PRO A 229 -21.54 12.33 11.69
CA PRO A 229 -21.65 10.99 11.14
C PRO A 229 -22.61 11.00 9.95
N GLY A 230 -22.37 10.09 9.00
CA GLY A 230 -23.28 9.92 7.86
C GLY A 230 -24.72 9.61 8.30
N THR A 231 -25.67 9.90 7.42
CA THR A 231 -27.09 9.61 7.68
C THR A 231 -27.30 8.09 7.72
N LEU A 232 -27.80 7.60 8.83
CA LEU A 232 -28.28 6.22 8.95
C LEU A 232 -29.76 6.18 8.55
N LYS A 233 -30.13 5.23 7.69
CA LYS A 233 -31.52 4.99 7.30
C LYS A 233 -31.98 3.70 7.97
N GLU A 234 -33.09 3.77 8.67
CA GLU A 234 -33.71 2.57 9.28
C GLU A 234 -33.97 1.52 8.20
N GLY A 235 -33.55 0.28 8.47
CA GLY A 235 -33.72 -0.85 7.54
C GLY A 235 -32.75 -0.88 6.35
N GLU A 236 -31.77 0.00 6.25
CA GLU A 236 -30.83 0.05 5.10
C GLU A 236 -30.02 -1.23 4.91
N HIS A 237 -29.88 -2.03 5.96
CA HIS A 237 -29.14 -3.29 5.94
C HIS A 237 -30.01 -4.53 5.80
N GLU A 238 -31.35 -4.41 5.71
CA GLU A 238 -32.27 -5.55 5.66
C GLU A 238 -32.06 -6.45 4.41
N LEU A 239 -31.60 -5.86 3.30
CA LEU A 239 -31.32 -6.55 2.05
C LEU A 239 -29.85 -7.01 1.94
N ASN A 240 -29.03 -6.70 2.91
CA ASN A 240 -27.64 -7.12 2.90
C ASN A 240 -27.49 -8.60 3.25
N PRO A 241 -26.40 -9.26 2.80
CA PRO A 241 -26.11 -10.63 3.19
C PRO A 241 -26.09 -10.80 4.72
N PRO A 242 -26.50 -11.96 5.27
CA PRO A 242 -26.69 -12.15 6.72
C PRO A 242 -25.47 -11.86 7.59
N HIS A 243 -24.25 -11.97 7.05
CA HIS A 243 -23.02 -11.66 7.78
C HIS A 243 -22.88 -10.16 8.11
N PHE A 244 -23.54 -9.27 7.36
CA PHE A 244 -23.56 -7.84 7.68
C PHE A 244 -24.23 -7.57 9.03
N GLY A 245 -25.26 -8.34 9.42
CA GLY A 245 -25.90 -8.22 10.72
C GLY A 245 -24.92 -8.44 11.88
N LYS A 246 -23.89 -9.29 11.70
CA LYS A 246 -22.86 -9.51 12.72
C LYS A 246 -21.94 -8.29 12.90
N THR A 247 -21.65 -7.56 11.83
CA THR A 247 -20.78 -6.37 11.90
C THR A 247 -21.47 -5.16 12.53
N GLN A 248 -22.80 -5.19 12.66
CA GLN A 248 -23.61 -4.11 13.24
C GLN A 248 -23.74 -4.21 14.76
N THR A 249 -23.18 -5.24 15.38
CA THR A 249 -23.21 -5.40 16.84
C THR A 249 -22.04 -4.71 17.52
N THR A 250 -22.23 -4.24 18.75
CA THR A 250 -21.19 -3.53 19.53
C THR A 250 -19.95 -4.40 19.80
N ASN A 251 -20.14 -5.73 19.84
CA ASN A 251 -19.07 -6.72 19.96
C ASN A 251 -19.34 -7.82 18.92
N PRO A 252 -18.94 -7.64 17.66
CA PRO A 252 -19.15 -8.64 16.65
C PRO A 252 -18.40 -9.93 17.02
N ASP A 253 -19.14 -11.02 17.09
CA ASP A 253 -18.57 -12.35 17.27
C ASP A 253 -17.99 -12.86 15.97
N PHE A 254 -16.68 -12.83 15.86
CA PHE A 254 -15.90 -13.36 14.74
C PHE A 254 -15.22 -14.70 15.07
N GLU A 255 -15.67 -15.44 16.11
CA GLU A 255 -15.02 -16.68 16.59
C GLU A 255 -14.72 -17.71 15.48
N ASN A 256 -15.45 -17.66 14.39
CA ASN A 256 -15.24 -18.53 13.24
C ASN A 256 -14.70 -17.79 12.01
N TRP A 257 -14.33 -16.53 12.14
CA TRP A 257 -13.69 -15.81 11.05
C TRP A 257 -12.19 -15.93 11.18
N HIS A 258 -11.62 -16.88 10.47
CA HIS A 258 -10.18 -16.93 10.28
C HIS A 258 -9.79 -15.80 9.34
N SER A 259 -9.18 -14.75 9.86
CA SER A 259 -8.47 -13.79 9.04
C SER A 259 -7.41 -14.57 8.23
N PRO A 260 -7.33 -14.41 6.92
CA PRO A 260 -6.26 -15.00 6.13
C PRO A 260 -4.92 -14.27 6.29
N PHE A 261 -4.80 -13.42 7.33
CA PHE A 261 -3.62 -12.58 7.59
C PHE A 261 -2.80 -13.10 8.76
#